data_761da3119c0e978bb9eb60b9dbe18527
#
_entry.id   761da3119c0e978bb9eb60b9dbe18527
#
_cell.length_a   1.000
_cell.length_b   1.000
_cell.length_c   1.000
_cell.angle_alpha   90.00
_cell.angle_beta   90.00
_cell.angle_gamma   90.00
#
_symmetry.space_group_name_H-M   'P 1'
#
loop_
_entity.id
_entity.type
_entity.pdbx_description
1 polymer ?
#
loop_
_entity_poly.entity_id
_entity_poly.type
_entity_poly.pdbx_seq_one_letter_code
_entity_poly.pdbx_strand_id
1 'polypeptide(L)'
;MKQIFAILLSIAACSAFCFASDREIQSVWADTDVPLTTDVKSSFWRAAVPAYMDADTHGNRDPKYRTEIRTRWTRQNFYILFVCPYEELYLKPNPTTSQETFRLWDWDVAEVFIGSDFQQIKRYKEFEMSPRGEWLDLDINLDNPKHEEGWKWNSGFSVSARIDETAHVWYGAMKIPYSSIDNRPAKEGTLLRINFFRSQGPPAARHQIAWQAPMSNTFHVPEMFGLLKLVH
;
A
#
# COMPACT_ATOMS: atom_id res chain seq x y z
N MET A 1 -18.81 34.45 -63.84
CA MET A 1 -18.78 33.19 -63.07
C MET A 1 -17.78 33.35 -61.93
N LYS A 2 -18.22 33.52 -60.70
CA LYS A 2 -17.35 33.61 -59.53
C LYS A 2 -17.54 32.29 -58.73
N GLN A 3 -16.51 31.48 -58.65
CA GLN A 3 -16.48 30.29 -57.83
C GLN A 3 -16.14 30.69 -56.40
N ILE A 4 -16.99 30.32 -55.45
CA ILE A 4 -16.79 30.46 -54.05
C ILE A 4 -16.23 29.13 -53.54
N PHE A 5 -14.98 29.13 -53.04
CA PHE A 5 -14.36 28.00 -52.34
C PHE A 5 -14.79 28.06 -50.86
N ALA A 6 -15.59 27.07 -50.43
CA ALA A 6 -15.84 26.87 -49.02
C ALA A 6 -14.75 26.03 -48.40
N ILE A 7 -14.02 26.60 -47.45
CA ILE A 7 -13.00 25.90 -46.65
C ILE A 7 -13.75 25.29 -45.43
N LEU A 8 -13.85 23.97 -45.42
CA LEU A 8 -14.31 23.21 -44.25
C LEU A 8 -13.14 23.10 -43.26
N LEU A 9 -13.29 23.79 -42.13
CA LEU A 9 -12.36 23.69 -41.01
C LEU A 9 -12.78 22.49 -40.15
N SER A 10 -12.07 21.36 -40.23
CA SER A 10 -12.26 20.22 -39.38
C SER A 10 -11.60 20.45 -38.02
N ILE A 11 -12.39 20.69 -36.97
CA ILE A 11 -11.92 20.76 -35.61
C ILE A 11 -11.75 19.32 -35.11
N ALA A 12 -10.52 18.84 -35.08
CA ALA A 12 -10.17 17.57 -34.40
C ALA A 12 -10.22 17.83 -32.89
N ALA A 13 -11.26 17.34 -32.22
CA ALA A 13 -11.32 17.29 -30.77
C ALA A 13 -10.28 16.26 -30.27
N CYS A 14 -9.16 16.74 -29.81
CA CYS A 14 -8.15 15.94 -29.14
C CYS A 14 -8.67 15.61 -27.72
N SER A 15 -9.31 14.45 -27.57
CA SER A 15 -9.67 13.91 -26.27
C SER A 15 -8.37 13.52 -25.59
N ALA A 16 -7.86 14.37 -24.71
CA ALA A 16 -6.77 14.01 -23.80
C ALA A 16 -7.29 12.94 -22.84
N PHE A 17 -7.04 11.67 -23.16
CA PHE A 17 -7.14 10.61 -22.19
C PHE A 17 -6.06 10.89 -21.14
N CYS A 18 -6.49 11.39 -19.98
CA CYS A 18 -5.66 11.46 -18.78
C CYS A 18 -5.44 10.01 -18.33
N PHE A 19 -4.36 9.39 -18.80
CA PHE A 19 -3.87 8.16 -18.19
C PHE A 19 -3.47 8.53 -16.76
N ALA A 20 -4.27 8.10 -15.78
CA ALA A 20 -3.78 8.08 -14.40
C ALA A 20 -2.43 7.35 -14.45
N SER A 21 -1.39 7.97 -13.94
CA SER A 21 -0.06 7.35 -13.89
C SER A 21 -0.20 6.03 -13.13
N ASP A 22 0.30 4.92 -13.68
CA ASP A 22 0.36 3.61 -13.00
C ASP A 22 1.10 3.68 -11.64
N ARG A 23 1.61 4.85 -11.30
CA ARG A 23 2.37 5.16 -10.09
C ARG A 23 1.58 6.05 -9.09
N GLU A 24 0.29 6.25 -9.27
CA GLU A 24 -0.54 7.02 -8.33
C GLU A 24 -1.75 6.19 -7.87
N ILE A 25 -1.98 6.17 -6.57
CA ILE A 25 -3.18 5.62 -5.92
C ILE A 25 -3.98 6.78 -5.33
N GLN A 26 -5.30 6.72 -5.48
CA GLN A 26 -6.22 7.65 -4.86
C GLN A 26 -6.81 7.02 -3.60
N SER A 27 -6.62 7.69 -2.47
CA SER A 27 -7.28 7.34 -1.21
C SER A 27 -8.50 8.20 -1.01
N VAL A 28 -9.67 7.58 -0.94
CA VAL A 28 -10.96 8.26 -0.88
C VAL A 28 -11.32 8.63 0.56
N TRP A 29 -11.83 9.84 0.76
CA TRP A 29 -12.30 10.36 2.04
C TRP A 29 -13.40 9.49 2.68
N ALA A 30 -13.38 9.39 3.99
CA ALA A 30 -14.45 8.85 4.83
C ALA A 30 -14.79 9.87 5.92
N ASP A 31 -16.08 10.19 6.08
CA ASP A 31 -16.56 11.24 6.98
C ASP A 31 -16.22 10.96 8.45
N THR A 32 -16.18 9.69 8.82
CA THR A 32 -15.96 9.26 10.19
C THR A 32 -15.02 8.08 10.27
N ASP A 33 -14.31 7.97 11.38
CA ASP A 33 -13.59 6.76 11.72
C ASP A 33 -14.53 5.59 11.96
N VAL A 34 -14.12 4.41 11.53
CA VAL A 34 -14.88 3.17 11.71
C VAL A 34 -14.06 2.13 12.47
N PRO A 35 -14.73 1.16 13.10
CA PRO A 35 -14.05 -0.06 13.57
C PRO A 35 -13.36 -0.76 12.39
N LEU A 36 -12.15 -1.26 12.62
CA LEU A 36 -11.37 -1.93 11.59
C LEU A 36 -12.06 -3.23 11.17
N THR A 37 -12.21 -3.43 9.86
CA THR A 37 -12.86 -4.61 9.28
C THR A 37 -12.10 -5.15 8.08
N THR A 38 -12.07 -6.47 7.94
CA THR A 38 -11.54 -7.19 6.78
C THR A 38 -12.63 -7.56 5.76
N ASP A 39 -13.88 -7.13 5.98
CA ASP A 39 -14.95 -7.36 5.02
C ASP A 39 -14.86 -6.40 3.84
N VAL A 40 -14.28 -6.89 2.73
CA VAL A 40 -14.14 -6.16 1.45
C VAL A 40 -15.49 -5.68 0.90
N LYS A 41 -16.62 -6.32 1.28
CA LYS A 41 -17.97 -5.98 0.85
C LYS A 41 -18.62 -4.93 1.74
N SER A 42 -18.00 -4.53 2.85
CA SER A 42 -18.52 -3.43 3.69
C SER A 42 -18.69 -2.14 2.87
N SER A 43 -19.63 -1.28 3.26
CA SER A 43 -19.83 0.01 2.61
C SER A 43 -18.56 0.88 2.66
N PHE A 44 -17.79 0.75 3.74
CA PHE A 44 -16.53 1.46 3.91
C PHE A 44 -15.51 1.12 2.80
N TRP A 45 -15.28 -0.18 2.55
CA TRP A 45 -14.31 -0.61 1.55
C TRP A 45 -14.83 -0.55 0.10
N ARG A 46 -16.15 -0.67 -0.10
CA ARG A 46 -16.74 -0.51 -1.45
C ARG A 46 -16.58 0.89 -2.01
N ALA A 47 -16.45 1.91 -1.16
CA ALA A 47 -16.22 3.28 -1.60
C ALA A 47 -14.75 3.59 -1.94
N ALA A 48 -13.82 2.68 -1.67
CA ALA A 48 -12.41 2.82 -2.04
C ALA A 48 -12.18 2.44 -3.50
N VAL A 49 -11.23 3.12 -4.16
CA VAL A 49 -10.74 2.74 -5.49
C VAL A 49 -9.70 1.61 -5.30
N PRO A 50 -9.91 0.42 -5.89
CA PRO A 50 -8.94 -0.66 -5.76
C PRO A 50 -7.69 -0.39 -6.60
N ALA A 51 -6.53 -0.69 -6.01
CA ALA A 51 -5.25 -0.80 -6.70
C ALA A 51 -4.75 -2.25 -6.60
N TYR A 52 -3.76 -2.59 -7.41
CA TYR A 52 -3.27 -3.97 -7.47
C TYR A 52 -1.75 -4.00 -7.51
N MET A 53 -1.16 -4.93 -6.77
CA MET A 53 0.25 -5.28 -6.88
C MET A 53 0.38 -6.72 -7.37
N ASP A 54 1.15 -6.90 -8.43
CA ASP A 54 1.37 -8.20 -9.07
C ASP A 54 2.73 -8.30 -9.76
N ALA A 55 3.66 -7.40 -9.44
CA ALA A 55 5.04 -7.46 -9.93
C ALA A 55 5.96 -8.02 -8.84
N ASP A 56 6.99 -8.78 -9.26
CA ASP A 56 8.09 -9.11 -8.37
C ASP A 56 9.02 -7.88 -8.15
N THR A 57 10.07 -8.05 -7.38
CA THR A 57 11.04 -6.98 -7.09
C THR A 57 11.79 -6.45 -8.30
N HIS A 58 11.74 -7.13 -9.44
CA HIS A 58 12.40 -6.77 -10.70
C HIS A 58 11.41 -6.40 -11.82
N GLY A 59 10.12 -6.30 -11.48
CA GLY A 59 9.06 -5.86 -12.39
C GLY A 59 8.45 -6.97 -13.24
N ASN A 60 8.82 -8.24 -13.04
CA ASN A 60 8.14 -9.34 -13.70
C ASN A 60 6.76 -9.57 -13.10
N ARG A 61 5.75 -9.78 -13.95
CA ARG A 61 4.38 -10.03 -13.49
C ARG A 61 4.23 -11.40 -12.85
N ASP A 62 3.62 -11.44 -11.68
CA ASP A 62 3.20 -12.66 -10.98
C ASP A 62 1.69 -12.59 -10.66
N PRO A 63 0.82 -12.86 -11.66
CA PRO A 63 -0.62 -12.71 -11.52
C PRO A 63 -1.23 -13.68 -10.49
N LYS A 64 -0.53 -14.76 -10.15
CA LYS A 64 -0.95 -15.75 -9.16
C LYS A 64 -1.10 -15.14 -7.76
N TYR A 65 -0.22 -14.20 -7.41
CA TYR A 65 -0.22 -13.52 -6.14
C TYR A 65 -0.73 -12.07 -6.23
N ARG A 66 -1.45 -11.75 -7.32
CA ARG A 66 -2.03 -10.42 -7.50
C ARG A 66 -2.86 -10.02 -6.28
N THR A 67 -2.34 -9.08 -5.54
CA THR A 67 -2.95 -8.59 -4.30
C THR A 67 -3.74 -7.32 -4.59
N GLU A 68 -5.01 -7.28 -4.17
CA GLU A 68 -5.81 -6.06 -4.21
C GLU A 68 -5.52 -5.21 -2.97
N ILE A 69 -5.42 -3.91 -3.17
CA ILE A 69 -5.20 -2.90 -2.13
C ILE A 69 -6.34 -1.90 -2.21
N ARG A 70 -6.91 -1.57 -1.07
CA ARG A 70 -7.86 -0.45 -0.93
C ARG A 70 -7.38 0.48 0.15
N THR A 71 -7.53 1.79 -0.08
CA THR A 71 -7.17 2.81 0.90
C THR A 71 -8.33 3.78 1.13
N ARG A 72 -8.49 4.21 2.38
CA ARG A 72 -9.41 5.27 2.80
C ARG A 72 -8.71 6.16 3.81
N TRP A 73 -9.18 7.38 3.97
CA TRP A 73 -8.66 8.29 4.96
C TRP A 73 -9.76 9.09 5.63
N THR A 74 -9.51 9.49 6.89
CA THR A 74 -10.28 10.43 7.67
C THR A 74 -9.35 11.57 8.12
N ARG A 75 -9.84 12.49 8.90
CA ARG A 75 -8.96 13.53 9.49
C ARG A 75 -7.92 12.93 10.43
N GLN A 76 -8.20 11.78 11.04
CA GLN A 76 -7.39 11.20 12.11
C GLN A 76 -6.63 9.96 11.68
N ASN A 77 -7.15 9.21 10.72
CA ASN A 77 -6.60 7.90 10.39
C ASN A 77 -6.49 7.65 8.88
N PHE A 78 -5.48 6.87 8.53
CA PHE A 78 -5.32 6.27 7.22
C PHE A 78 -5.63 4.77 7.34
N TYR A 79 -6.42 4.25 6.41
CA TYR A 79 -6.89 2.87 6.40
C TYR A 79 -6.41 2.16 5.15
N ILE A 80 -5.96 0.92 5.31
CA ILE A 80 -5.54 0.05 4.23
C ILE A 80 -6.23 -1.29 4.37
N LEU A 81 -6.68 -1.88 3.27
CA LEU A 81 -7.11 -3.27 3.16
C LEU A 81 -6.26 -3.98 2.11
N PHE A 82 -5.75 -5.15 2.45
CA PHE A 82 -5.12 -6.09 1.55
C PHE A 82 -6.02 -7.31 1.34
N VAL A 83 -6.16 -7.74 0.08
CA VAL A 83 -6.80 -9.01 -0.30
C VAL A 83 -5.74 -9.86 -0.98
N CYS A 84 -5.27 -10.88 -0.29
CA CYS A 84 -4.05 -11.60 -0.59
C CYS A 84 -4.33 -13.07 -0.97
N PRO A 85 -4.43 -13.43 -2.25
CA PRO A 85 -4.49 -14.84 -2.66
C PRO A 85 -3.22 -15.59 -2.24
N TYR A 86 -3.35 -16.86 -1.86
CA TYR A 86 -2.22 -17.69 -1.49
C TYR A 86 -2.41 -19.15 -1.97
N GLU A 87 -1.33 -19.89 -2.12
CA GLU A 87 -1.36 -21.33 -2.27
C GLU A 87 -1.06 -22.04 -0.95
N GLU A 88 -0.02 -21.60 -0.27
CA GLU A 88 0.42 -22.08 1.03
C GLU A 88 0.81 -20.86 1.88
N LEU A 89 0.47 -20.88 3.16
CA LEU A 89 0.87 -19.85 4.11
C LEU A 89 2.09 -20.28 4.89
N TYR A 90 3.12 -19.45 4.89
CA TYR A 90 4.31 -19.61 5.72
C TYR A 90 4.19 -18.70 6.94
N LEU A 91 3.65 -19.25 8.02
CA LEU A 91 3.26 -18.52 9.22
C LEU A 91 4.25 -18.74 10.36
N LYS A 92 4.49 -17.67 11.14
CA LYS A 92 5.32 -17.75 12.34
C LYS A 92 4.71 -18.74 13.35
N PRO A 93 5.50 -19.69 13.89
CA PRO A 93 5.06 -20.53 14.99
C PRO A 93 4.82 -19.68 16.25
N ASN A 94 3.80 -20.06 17.05
CA ASN A 94 3.42 -19.37 18.28
C ASN A 94 3.19 -17.86 18.07
N PRO A 95 2.19 -17.47 17.26
CA PRO A 95 1.90 -16.07 16.99
C PRO A 95 1.51 -15.32 18.25
N THR A 96 1.82 -14.03 18.30
CA THR A 96 1.34 -13.12 19.34
C THR A 96 0.76 -11.87 18.72
N THR A 97 -0.38 -11.43 19.25
CA THR A 97 -1.04 -10.19 18.86
C THR A 97 -1.13 -9.19 20.02
N SER A 98 -0.39 -9.44 21.09
CA SER A 98 -0.32 -8.57 22.27
C SER A 98 0.89 -7.64 22.30
N GLN A 99 1.84 -7.87 21.43
CA GLN A 99 3.06 -7.08 21.25
C GLN A 99 3.58 -7.21 19.83
N GLU A 100 4.42 -6.28 19.42
CA GLU A 100 5.09 -6.31 18.13
C GLU A 100 5.93 -7.58 17.93
N THR A 101 5.95 -8.06 16.69
CA THR A 101 6.79 -9.18 16.28
C THR A 101 7.94 -8.66 15.45
N PHE A 102 9.10 -8.50 16.07
CA PHE A 102 10.31 -8.13 15.35
C PHE A 102 10.72 -9.21 14.34
N ARG A 103 11.17 -8.79 13.15
CA ARG A 103 11.46 -9.65 12.00
C ARG A 103 10.22 -10.36 11.46
N LEU A 104 9.07 -9.68 11.45
CA LEU A 104 7.84 -10.24 10.89
C LEU A 104 8.00 -10.57 9.39
N TRP A 105 8.84 -9.80 8.68
CA TRP A 105 9.22 -10.03 7.28
C TRP A 105 9.85 -11.38 6.96
N ASP A 106 10.30 -12.17 7.95
CA ASP A 106 10.78 -13.53 7.73
C ASP A 106 9.64 -14.50 7.38
N TRP A 107 8.38 -14.09 7.58
CA TRP A 107 7.15 -14.86 7.39
C TRP A 107 6.26 -14.23 6.33
N ASP A 108 5.09 -14.81 6.07
CA ASP A 108 4.11 -14.16 5.20
C ASP A 108 3.63 -12.86 5.82
N VAL A 109 3.74 -11.78 5.05
CA VAL A 109 3.49 -10.41 5.52
C VAL A 109 3.01 -9.54 4.38
N ALA A 110 2.12 -8.58 4.66
CA ALA A 110 1.82 -7.45 3.80
C ALA A 110 2.33 -6.17 4.47
N GLU A 111 2.94 -5.31 3.68
CA GLU A 111 3.70 -4.17 4.16
C GLU A 111 3.30 -2.91 3.40
N VAL A 112 3.34 -1.77 4.08
CA VAL A 112 3.25 -0.45 3.47
C VAL A 112 4.40 0.42 3.94
N PHE A 113 5.11 1.01 2.99
CA PHE A 113 6.14 2.03 3.23
C PHE A 113 5.58 3.38 2.81
N ILE A 114 5.56 4.36 3.70
CA ILE A 114 4.92 5.65 3.47
C ILE A 114 5.72 6.81 4.05
N GLY A 115 5.90 7.87 3.27
CA GLY A 115 6.64 9.06 3.67
C GLY A 115 5.98 10.34 3.18
N SER A 116 5.97 11.36 4.02
CA SER A 116 5.36 12.67 3.74
C SER A 116 6.37 13.73 3.24
N ASP A 117 7.66 13.50 3.44
CA ASP A 117 8.72 14.42 3.02
C ASP A 117 9.32 14.00 1.68
N PHE A 118 9.19 14.85 0.68
CA PHE A 118 9.73 14.62 -0.68
C PHE A 118 11.19 15.03 -0.84
N GLN A 119 11.78 15.70 0.16
CA GLN A 119 13.19 16.09 0.14
C GLN A 119 14.05 15.09 0.91
N GLN A 120 13.51 14.52 2.02
CA GLN A 120 14.19 13.51 2.82
C GLN A 120 13.66 12.12 2.51
N ILE A 121 13.81 11.68 1.27
CA ILE A 121 13.21 10.42 0.78
C ILE A 121 13.69 9.18 1.53
N LYS A 122 14.85 9.23 2.16
CA LYS A 122 15.41 8.16 2.98
C LYS A 122 14.73 8.01 4.36
N ARG A 123 13.77 8.89 4.68
CA ARG A 123 12.97 8.85 5.89
C ARG A 123 11.53 8.56 5.55
N TYR A 124 10.98 7.48 6.10
CA TYR A 124 9.61 7.04 5.90
C TYR A 124 9.19 6.06 7.00
N LYS A 125 7.93 5.70 7.04
CA LYS A 125 7.37 4.74 7.99
C LYS A 125 7.11 3.43 7.27
N GLU A 126 7.31 2.35 7.99
CA GLU A 126 7.01 1.00 7.57
C GLU A 126 6.00 0.39 8.54
N PHE A 127 4.98 -0.26 7.99
CA PHE A 127 3.96 -0.97 8.75
C PHE A 127 3.79 -2.34 8.12
N GLU A 128 3.88 -3.37 8.95
CA GLU A 128 3.76 -4.76 8.55
C GLU A 128 2.62 -5.45 9.28
N MET A 129 1.98 -6.41 8.61
CA MET A 129 1.03 -7.31 9.25
C MET A 129 1.04 -8.70 8.64
N SER A 130 0.86 -9.72 9.48
CA SER A 130 0.75 -11.13 9.07
C SER A 130 -0.70 -11.56 8.84
N PRO A 131 -0.92 -12.72 8.18
CA PRO A 131 -2.25 -13.32 8.05
C PRO A 131 -2.93 -13.68 9.38
N ARG A 132 -2.18 -13.73 10.49
CA ARG A 132 -2.67 -14.01 11.85
C ARG A 132 -2.84 -12.77 12.72
N GLY A 133 -2.56 -11.57 12.17
CA GLY A 133 -2.72 -10.30 12.88
C GLY A 133 -1.55 -9.93 13.79
N GLU A 134 -0.39 -10.56 13.61
CA GLU A 134 0.86 -10.02 14.17
C GLU A 134 1.24 -8.76 13.40
N TRP A 135 1.93 -7.83 14.06
CA TRP A 135 2.30 -6.56 13.45
C TRP A 135 3.69 -6.10 13.85
N LEU A 136 4.22 -5.17 13.06
CA LEU A 136 5.43 -4.41 13.35
C LEU A 136 5.31 -3.03 12.71
N ASP A 137 5.82 -2.00 13.37
CA ASP A 137 6.06 -0.69 12.76
C ASP A 137 7.48 -0.20 12.99
N LEU A 138 8.01 0.53 12.02
CA LEU A 138 9.37 1.05 12.04
C LEU A 138 9.40 2.50 11.54
N ASP A 139 10.25 3.32 12.18
CA ASP A 139 10.60 4.67 11.71
C ASP A 139 11.91 4.61 10.93
N ILE A 140 11.80 4.41 9.62
CA ILE A 140 12.95 4.17 8.76
C ILE A 140 13.80 5.42 8.57
N ASN A 141 15.09 5.25 8.79
CA ASN A 141 16.12 6.23 8.46
C ASN A 141 17.31 5.51 7.80
N LEU A 142 17.38 5.51 6.48
CA LEU A 142 18.43 4.81 5.73
C LEU A 142 19.83 5.42 5.92
N ASP A 143 19.93 6.60 6.50
CA ASP A 143 21.22 7.19 6.89
C ASP A 143 21.69 6.69 8.27
N ASN A 144 20.86 5.92 8.99
CA ASN A 144 21.22 5.34 10.28
C ASN A 144 21.92 3.98 10.08
N PRO A 145 23.21 3.84 10.43
CA PRO A 145 23.94 2.58 10.23
C PRO A 145 23.48 1.43 11.16
N LYS A 146 22.66 1.70 12.17
CA LYS A 146 22.12 0.70 13.08
C LYS A 146 20.79 0.10 12.62
N HIS A 147 20.56 0.07 11.34
CA HIS A 147 19.50 -0.68 10.69
C HIS A 147 18.23 -0.89 11.56
N GLU A 148 17.59 -2.05 11.51
CA GLU A 148 16.26 -2.32 12.09
C GLU A 148 16.19 -2.04 13.60
N GLU A 149 17.22 -2.30 14.37
CA GLU A 149 17.21 -2.01 15.81
C GLU A 149 17.14 -0.51 16.12
N GLY A 150 17.72 0.31 15.25
CA GLY A 150 17.69 1.78 15.38
C GLY A 150 16.39 2.40 14.89
N TRP A 151 15.49 1.63 14.24
CA TRP A 151 14.24 2.10 13.67
C TRP A 151 13.01 1.76 14.51
N LYS A 152 13.19 1.08 15.65
CA LYS A 152 12.08 0.74 16.56
C LYS A 152 11.29 1.99 16.94
N TRP A 153 10.00 1.89 16.81
CA TRP A 153 9.08 2.98 17.05
C TRP A 153 7.71 2.40 17.42
N ASN A 154 6.76 3.20 17.87
CA ASN A 154 5.39 2.78 18.12
C ASN A 154 4.46 3.88 17.61
N SER A 155 3.77 3.59 16.54
CA SER A 155 2.83 4.50 15.90
C SER A 155 1.44 4.51 16.55
N GLY A 156 1.11 3.47 17.30
CA GLY A 156 -0.23 3.21 17.78
C GLY A 156 -1.19 2.70 16.69
N PHE A 157 -0.67 2.21 15.54
CA PHE A 157 -1.55 1.62 14.53
C PHE A 157 -2.16 0.30 15.03
N SER A 158 -3.22 -0.11 14.39
CA SER A 158 -3.91 -1.36 14.70
C SER A 158 -4.18 -2.17 13.45
N VAL A 159 -4.25 -3.49 13.62
CA VAL A 159 -4.46 -4.44 12.54
C VAL A 159 -5.65 -5.35 12.82
N SER A 160 -6.25 -5.87 11.75
CA SER A 160 -7.22 -6.96 11.80
C SER A 160 -6.94 -7.90 10.63
N ALA A 161 -6.88 -9.19 10.90
CA ALA A 161 -6.62 -10.19 9.88
C ALA A 161 -7.66 -11.30 9.88
N ARG A 162 -7.88 -11.92 8.71
CA ARG A 162 -8.76 -13.06 8.53
C ARG A 162 -8.24 -13.94 7.39
N ILE A 163 -8.17 -15.24 7.63
CA ILE A 163 -7.85 -16.25 6.61
C ILE A 163 -9.15 -16.88 6.14
N ASP A 164 -9.35 -16.96 4.84
CA ASP A 164 -10.41 -17.72 4.19
C ASP A 164 -9.77 -18.93 3.52
N GLU A 165 -9.76 -20.04 4.24
CA GLU A 165 -9.12 -21.29 3.79
C GLU A 165 -9.83 -21.87 2.57
N THR A 166 -11.14 -21.66 2.42
CA THR A 166 -11.91 -22.17 1.27
C THR A 166 -11.58 -21.39 0.00
N ALA A 167 -11.46 -20.08 0.10
CA ALA A 167 -11.13 -19.22 -1.04
C ALA A 167 -9.62 -19.14 -1.30
N HIS A 168 -8.76 -19.67 -0.42
CA HIS A 168 -7.32 -19.46 -0.43
C HIS A 168 -6.93 -17.97 -0.52
N VAL A 169 -7.56 -17.16 0.34
CA VAL A 169 -7.32 -15.71 0.43
C VAL A 169 -7.19 -15.32 1.90
N TRP A 170 -6.18 -14.56 2.23
CA TRP A 170 -6.18 -13.87 3.51
C TRP A 170 -6.44 -12.37 3.31
N TYR A 171 -7.09 -11.78 4.29
CA TYR A 171 -7.45 -10.36 4.32
C TYR A 171 -6.74 -9.71 5.48
N GLY A 172 -6.07 -8.60 5.22
CA GLY A 172 -5.41 -7.80 6.22
C GLY A 172 -5.90 -6.36 6.16
N ALA A 173 -6.28 -5.80 7.31
CA ALA A 173 -6.65 -4.41 7.40
C ALA A 173 -5.80 -3.68 8.44
N MET A 174 -5.35 -2.47 8.09
CA MET A 174 -4.59 -1.56 8.95
C MET A 174 -5.38 -0.28 9.19
N LYS A 175 -5.32 0.25 10.41
CA LYS A 175 -5.75 1.59 10.77
C LYS A 175 -4.55 2.31 11.39
N ILE A 176 -4.05 3.32 10.70
CA ILE A 176 -2.81 4.03 11.03
C ILE A 176 -3.18 5.46 11.44
N PRO A 177 -2.84 5.92 12.65
CA PRO A 177 -3.01 7.32 13.02
C PRO A 177 -2.29 8.22 12.00
N TYR A 178 -3.01 9.17 11.39
CA TYR A 178 -2.41 10.00 10.35
C TYR A 178 -1.22 10.82 10.87
N SER A 179 -1.26 11.22 12.15
CA SER A 179 -0.16 11.92 12.83
C SER A 179 1.13 11.11 12.93
N SER A 180 1.07 9.79 12.75
CA SER A 180 2.26 8.94 12.69
C SER A 180 2.91 8.93 11.31
N ILE A 181 2.19 9.37 10.27
CA ILE A 181 2.69 9.48 8.89
C ILE A 181 3.18 10.89 8.60
N ASP A 182 2.37 11.90 9.01
CA ASP A 182 2.64 13.31 8.75
C ASP A 182 2.18 14.14 9.97
N ASN A 183 3.00 15.07 10.40
CA ASN A 183 2.66 16.00 11.48
C ASN A 183 1.72 17.13 11.01
N ARG A 184 1.53 17.29 9.70
CA ARG A 184 0.56 18.22 9.12
C ARG A 184 -0.83 17.56 9.10
N PRO A 185 -1.93 18.32 9.24
CA PRO A 185 -3.27 17.75 9.15
C PRO A 185 -3.54 17.12 7.79
N ALA A 186 -4.22 15.96 7.81
CA ALA A 186 -4.73 15.33 6.59
C ALA A 186 -5.73 16.25 5.90
N LYS A 187 -5.58 16.46 4.61
CA LYS A 187 -6.51 17.26 3.79
C LYS A 187 -6.55 16.76 2.35
N GLU A 188 -7.65 17.06 1.67
CA GLU A 188 -7.77 16.80 0.23
C GLU A 188 -6.61 17.42 -0.55
N GLY A 189 -6.15 16.70 -1.57
CA GLY A 189 -5.01 17.08 -2.40
C GLY A 189 -3.64 16.80 -1.79
N THR A 190 -3.56 16.34 -0.53
CA THR A 190 -2.27 15.90 0.05
C THR A 190 -1.69 14.78 -0.77
N LEU A 191 -0.40 14.89 -1.08
CA LEU A 191 0.40 13.84 -1.72
C LEU A 191 1.36 13.24 -0.69
N LEU A 192 1.45 11.91 -0.68
CA LEU A 192 2.40 11.13 0.10
C LEU A 192 3.16 10.21 -0.87
N ARG A 193 4.41 9.89 -0.55
CA ARG A 193 5.17 8.83 -1.22
C ARG A 193 4.80 7.51 -0.58
N ILE A 194 4.50 6.49 -1.38
CA ILE A 194 4.03 5.20 -0.85
C ILE A 194 4.51 4.05 -1.73
N ASN A 195 4.75 2.91 -1.10
CA ASN A 195 4.81 1.63 -1.79
C ASN A 195 4.15 0.55 -0.95
N PHE A 196 3.71 -0.50 -1.61
CA PHE A 196 3.13 -1.67 -0.97
C PHE A 196 3.92 -2.90 -1.38
N PHE A 197 4.14 -3.77 -0.41
CA PHE A 197 4.89 -5.01 -0.62
C PHE A 197 4.17 -6.18 0.04
N ARG A 198 4.54 -7.37 -0.39
CA ARG A 198 4.09 -8.60 0.21
C ARG A 198 5.18 -9.66 0.08
N SER A 199 5.49 -10.31 1.17
CA SER A 199 6.31 -11.52 1.18
C SER A 199 5.41 -12.74 1.35
N GLN A 200 5.59 -13.78 0.53
CA GLN A 200 4.73 -14.95 0.48
C GLN A 200 5.55 -16.23 0.32
N GLY A 201 5.22 -17.25 1.12
CA GLY A 201 5.80 -18.59 1.02
C GLY A 201 7.12 -18.78 1.77
N PRO A 202 7.59 -20.02 1.89
CA PRO A 202 8.79 -20.36 2.64
C PRO A 202 10.06 -19.82 1.97
N PRO A 203 11.19 -19.70 2.69
CA PRO A 203 12.44 -19.14 2.17
C PRO A 203 12.94 -19.77 0.88
N ALA A 204 12.74 -21.08 0.69
CA ALA A 204 13.17 -21.82 -0.51
C ALA A 204 12.31 -21.51 -1.75
N ALA A 205 11.11 -20.95 -1.57
CA ALA A 205 10.17 -20.59 -2.63
C ALA A 205 9.47 -19.27 -2.31
N ARG A 206 10.26 -18.27 -1.88
CA ARG A 206 9.75 -16.98 -1.44
C ARG A 206 9.37 -16.12 -2.64
N HIS A 207 8.12 -15.66 -2.66
CA HIS A 207 7.64 -14.65 -3.58
C HIS A 207 7.64 -13.28 -2.87
N GLN A 208 8.26 -12.30 -3.50
CA GLN A 208 8.25 -10.91 -3.06
C GLN A 208 7.50 -10.10 -4.11
N ILE A 209 6.35 -9.58 -3.73
CA ILE A 209 5.41 -8.88 -4.60
C ILE A 209 5.42 -7.40 -4.24
N ALA A 210 5.40 -6.53 -5.24
CA ALA A 210 5.42 -5.07 -5.10
C ALA A 210 4.35 -4.41 -5.95
N TRP A 211 3.85 -3.26 -5.49
CA TRP A 211 3.05 -2.35 -6.32
C TRP A 211 3.94 -1.59 -7.30
N GLN A 212 5.01 -0.97 -6.79
CA GLN A 212 6.07 -0.40 -7.61
C GLN A 212 7.33 -1.22 -7.39
N ALA A 213 7.80 -1.92 -8.41
CA ALA A 213 8.96 -2.78 -8.31
C ALA A 213 10.20 -1.96 -7.89
N PRO A 214 10.90 -2.35 -6.82
CA PRO A 214 12.08 -1.62 -6.36
C PRO A 214 13.29 -1.78 -7.28
N MET A 215 13.25 -2.70 -8.25
CA MET A 215 14.36 -3.05 -9.14
C MET A 215 15.62 -3.43 -8.36
N SER A 216 15.44 -4.12 -7.23
CA SER A 216 16.46 -4.47 -6.24
C SER A 216 16.03 -5.70 -5.45
N ASN A 217 16.98 -6.33 -4.75
CA ASN A 217 16.72 -7.42 -3.82
C ASN A 217 16.24 -6.93 -2.42
N THR A 218 16.08 -5.63 -2.24
CA THR A 218 15.51 -5.04 -1.03
C THR A 218 14.31 -4.16 -1.38
N PHE A 219 13.35 -4.06 -0.47
CA PHE A 219 12.21 -3.14 -0.58
C PHE A 219 12.59 -1.69 -0.28
N HIS A 220 13.71 -1.45 0.41
CA HIS A 220 14.16 -0.14 0.86
C HIS A 220 14.81 0.69 -0.27
N VAL A 221 14.03 0.96 -1.32
CA VAL A 221 14.42 1.80 -2.46
C VAL A 221 13.40 2.94 -2.62
N PRO A 222 13.47 3.99 -1.78
CA PRO A 222 12.46 5.05 -1.72
C PRO A 222 12.34 5.87 -3.01
N GLU A 223 13.34 5.82 -3.90
CA GLU A 223 13.31 6.40 -5.25
C GLU A 223 12.24 5.76 -6.14
N MET A 224 11.88 4.51 -5.85
CA MET A 224 10.89 3.74 -6.60
C MET A 224 9.48 3.85 -6.03
N PHE A 225 9.27 4.58 -4.94
CA PHE A 225 7.92 4.78 -4.40
C PHE A 225 7.04 5.51 -5.40
N GLY A 226 5.79 5.12 -5.45
CA GLY A 226 4.74 5.86 -6.14
C GLY A 226 4.12 6.94 -5.25
N LEU A 227 2.97 7.44 -5.67
CA LEU A 227 2.24 8.50 -5.02
C LEU A 227 0.90 7.99 -4.47
N LEU A 228 0.53 8.49 -3.31
CA LEU A 228 -0.82 8.41 -2.76
C LEU A 228 -1.39 9.81 -2.71
N LYS A 229 -2.53 10.01 -3.35
CA LYS A 229 -3.27 11.27 -3.32
C LYS A 229 -4.53 11.12 -2.46
N LEU A 230 -4.70 12.00 -1.49
CA LEU A 230 -5.92 12.08 -0.71
C LEU A 230 -7.00 12.82 -1.51
N VAL A 231 -8.15 12.17 -1.76
CA VAL A 231 -9.27 12.70 -2.55
C VAL A 231 -10.59 12.56 -1.79
N HIS A 232 -11.60 13.37 -2.17
CA HIS A 232 -12.99 13.24 -1.69
C HIS A 232 -13.78 12.24 -2.48
#